data_3a7df5573d7c3c1aec4f5b7f7fd20292
#
_entry.id   3a7df5573d7c3c1aec4f5b7f7fd20292
#
_cell.length_a   1.000
_cell.length_b   1.000
_cell.length_c   1.000
_cell.angle_alpha   90.00
_cell.angle_beta   90.00
_cell.angle_gamma   90.00
#
_symmetry.space_group_name_H-M   'P 1'
#
loop_
_entity.id
_entity.type
_entity.pdbx_description
1 polymer ?
#
loop_
_entity_poly.entity_id
_entity_poly.type
_entity_poly.pdbx_seq_one_letter_code
_entity_poly.pdbx_strand_id
1 'polypeptide(L)'
;RIRARLFEARSTRNLPRDDKAVIAWNGLALGALARAASLDARYREAGARLADRLATVVGAGALPRALGADGVPLGAGLLEDYALLAAGFAQWADASGQPRYLRLSRALADSAWRAGTYTLLPDIRSVPVFEAAHQASSTAALARLARRFANEDARWGQRAQTLERAARVRIDAAPLDLLGHLR
;
A
#
# COMPACT_ATOMS: atom_id res chain seq x y z
N ARG A 1 7.63 -40.84 0.23
CA ARG A 1 6.43 -41.55 0.78
C ARG A 1 5.75 -40.76 1.93
N ILE A 2 6.47 -40.33 2.97
CA ILE A 2 5.89 -39.63 4.15
C ILE A 2 5.21 -38.31 3.71
N ARG A 3 5.87 -37.50 2.86
CA ARG A 3 5.30 -36.23 2.37
C ARG A 3 3.95 -36.42 1.65
N ALA A 4 3.83 -37.46 0.81
CA ALA A 4 2.59 -37.74 0.10
C ALA A 4 1.46 -38.11 1.06
N ARG A 5 1.74 -38.97 2.05
CA ARG A 5 0.76 -39.37 3.11
C ARG A 5 0.33 -38.15 3.94
N LEU A 6 1.26 -37.27 4.31
CA LEU A 6 0.93 -36.05 5.06
C LEU A 6 0.08 -35.10 4.21
N PHE A 7 0.38 -34.95 2.92
CA PHE A 7 -0.42 -34.14 2.01
C PHE A 7 -1.83 -34.70 1.87
N GLU A 8 -1.98 -35.99 1.66
CA GLU A 8 -3.27 -36.69 1.58
C GLU A 8 -4.10 -36.52 2.87
N ALA A 9 -3.49 -36.75 4.04
CA ALA A 9 -4.14 -36.54 5.32
C ALA A 9 -4.55 -35.09 5.58
N ARG A 10 -3.86 -34.12 5.02
CA ARG A 10 -4.20 -32.70 5.13
C ARG A 10 -5.28 -32.27 4.14
N SER A 11 -5.36 -32.88 2.97
CA SER A 11 -6.32 -32.53 1.94
C SER A 11 -7.78 -32.77 2.35
N THR A 12 -8.01 -33.65 3.31
CA THR A 12 -9.35 -33.95 3.87
C THR A 12 -9.77 -32.98 4.98
N ARG A 13 -8.89 -32.09 5.43
CA ARG A 13 -9.23 -31.10 6.47
C ARG A 13 -10.06 -29.98 5.88
N ASN A 14 -11.25 -29.77 6.42
CA ASN A 14 -12.04 -28.59 6.12
C ASN A 14 -11.47 -27.39 6.90
N LEU A 15 -10.50 -26.70 6.30
CA LEU A 15 -9.91 -25.50 6.88
C LEU A 15 -10.70 -24.28 6.43
N PRO A 16 -11.01 -23.34 7.33
CA PRO A 16 -11.62 -22.07 6.93
C PRO A 16 -10.67 -21.35 5.97
N ARG A 17 -11.21 -20.87 4.88
CA ARG A 17 -10.48 -20.06 3.90
C ARG A 17 -10.85 -18.59 4.10
N ASP A 18 -9.84 -17.75 4.23
CA ASP A 18 -9.99 -16.31 4.25
C ASP A 18 -9.75 -15.76 2.84
N ASP A 19 -10.84 -15.44 2.15
CA ASP A 19 -10.83 -14.97 0.75
C ASP A 19 -10.84 -13.43 0.64
N LYS A 20 -10.57 -12.71 1.73
CA LYS A 20 -10.52 -11.26 1.71
C LYS A 20 -9.38 -10.73 0.82
N ALA A 21 -9.72 -9.73 -0.01
CA ALA A 21 -8.73 -8.96 -0.76
C ALA A 21 -8.36 -7.69 0.01
N VAL A 22 -7.26 -7.72 0.78
CA VAL A 22 -6.77 -6.58 1.57
C VAL A 22 -6.20 -5.52 0.64
N ILE A 23 -6.66 -4.27 0.79
CA ILE A 23 -6.32 -3.16 -0.13
C ILE A 23 -4.82 -2.85 -0.11
N ALA A 24 -4.22 -2.72 1.07
CA ALA A 24 -2.78 -2.47 1.20
C ALA A 24 -1.93 -3.53 0.48
N TRP A 25 -2.27 -4.81 0.63
CA TRP A 25 -1.54 -5.90 -0.01
C TRP A 25 -1.69 -5.90 -1.53
N ASN A 26 -2.85 -5.52 -2.04
CA ASN A 26 -3.07 -5.34 -3.47
C ASN A 26 -2.29 -4.14 -4.02
N GLY A 27 -2.09 -3.08 -3.21
CA GLY A 27 -1.17 -1.99 -3.53
C GLY A 27 0.28 -2.46 -3.67
N LEU A 28 0.76 -3.30 -2.75
CA LEU A 28 2.09 -3.91 -2.84
C LEU A 28 2.21 -4.83 -4.06
N ALA A 29 1.20 -5.66 -4.32
CA ALA A 29 1.16 -6.54 -5.49
C ALA A 29 1.20 -5.73 -6.80
N LEU A 30 0.47 -4.63 -6.89
CA LEU A 30 0.50 -3.73 -8.04
C LEU A 30 1.91 -3.15 -8.26
N GLY A 31 2.59 -2.72 -7.20
CA GLY A 31 3.97 -2.25 -7.27
C GLY A 31 4.96 -3.34 -7.71
N ALA A 32 4.77 -4.58 -7.27
CA ALA A 32 5.57 -5.71 -7.73
C ALA A 32 5.35 -6.01 -9.21
N LEU A 33 4.09 -6.01 -9.67
CA LEU A 33 3.74 -6.21 -11.08
C LEU A 33 4.26 -5.07 -11.96
N ALA A 34 4.26 -3.82 -11.46
CA ALA A 34 4.87 -2.69 -12.16
C ALA A 34 6.36 -2.91 -12.45
N ARG A 35 7.11 -3.40 -11.46
CA ARG A 35 8.53 -3.73 -11.64
C ARG A 35 8.76 -4.92 -12.58
N ALA A 36 7.85 -5.89 -12.56
CA ALA A 36 7.94 -7.08 -13.40
C ALA A 36 7.40 -6.86 -14.84
N ALA A 37 6.68 -5.78 -15.09
CA ALA A 37 6.01 -5.52 -16.38
C ALA A 37 6.96 -5.42 -17.59
N SER A 38 8.23 -5.08 -17.36
CA SER A 38 9.27 -5.05 -18.39
C SER A 38 9.85 -6.44 -18.69
N LEU A 39 9.65 -7.42 -17.79
CA LEU A 39 10.25 -8.75 -17.92
C LEU A 39 9.37 -9.69 -18.76
N ASP A 40 8.03 -9.58 -18.63
CA ASP A 40 7.11 -10.46 -19.33
C ASP A 40 5.73 -9.78 -19.50
N ALA A 41 5.12 -9.95 -20.67
CA ALA A 41 3.80 -9.42 -21.00
C ALA A 41 2.71 -9.89 -20.03
N ARG A 42 2.81 -11.11 -19.50
CA ARG A 42 1.85 -11.65 -18.52
C ARG A 42 1.78 -10.79 -17.25
N TYR A 43 2.92 -10.26 -16.77
CA TYR A 43 2.93 -9.37 -15.60
C TYR A 43 2.32 -8.01 -15.92
N ARG A 44 2.55 -7.50 -17.13
CA ARG A 44 1.93 -6.27 -17.60
C ARG A 44 0.42 -6.39 -17.69
N GLU A 45 -0.09 -7.46 -18.26
CA GLU A 45 -1.53 -7.74 -18.34
C GLU A 45 -2.15 -7.92 -16.96
N ALA A 46 -1.51 -8.68 -16.06
CA ALA A 46 -1.97 -8.86 -14.70
C ALA A 46 -2.01 -7.53 -13.94
N GLY A 47 -0.96 -6.71 -14.09
CA GLY A 47 -0.89 -5.38 -13.49
C GLY A 47 -1.98 -4.44 -14.00
N ALA A 48 -2.27 -4.47 -15.32
CA ALA A 48 -3.34 -3.67 -15.90
C ALA A 48 -4.72 -4.05 -15.31
N ARG A 49 -5.03 -5.35 -15.27
CA ARG A 49 -6.31 -5.82 -14.68
C ARG A 49 -6.42 -5.45 -13.21
N LEU A 50 -5.35 -5.61 -12.44
CA LEU A 50 -5.35 -5.25 -11.03
C LEU A 50 -5.51 -3.74 -10.84
N ALA A 51 -4.78 -2.93 -11.60
CA ALA A 51 -4.85 -1.47 -11.52
C ALA A 51 -6.26 -0.95 -11.84
N ASP A 52 -6.91 -1.49 -12.89
CA ASP A 52 -8.28 -1.10 -13.26
C ASP A 52 -9.29 -1.49 -12.18
N ARG A 53 -9.16 -2.70 -11.63
CA ARG A 53 -10.01 -3.14 -10.52
C ARG A 53 -9.87 -2.23 -9.29
N LEU A 54 -8.65 -1.91 -8.90
CA LEU A 54 -8.38 -1.03 -7.76
C LEU A 54 -8.83 0.41 -8.03
N ALA A 55 -8.71 0.90 -9.26
CA ALA A 55 -9.24 2.22 -9.66
C ALA A 55 -10.76 2.30 -9.49
N THR A 56 -11.49 1.23 -9.81
CA THR A 56 -12.94 1.15 -9.59
C THR A 56 -13.26 1.24 -8.09
N VAL A 57 -12.51 0.54 -7.23
CA VAL A 57 -12.70 0.60 -5.77
C VAL A 57 -12.48 2.02 -5.23
N VAL A 58 -11.43 2.70 -5.69
CA VAL A 58 -11.14 4.09 -5.30
C VAL A 58 -12.24 5.04 -5.76
N GLY A 59 -12.79 4.83 -6.96
CA GLY A 59 -13.86 5.66 -7.53
C GLY A 59 -15.22 5.49 -6.84
N ALA A 60 -15.41 4.42 -6.07
CA ALA A 60 -16.67 4.14 -5.37
C ALA A 60 -16.87 4.93 -4.07
N GLY A 61 -15.87 5.71 -3.61
CA GLY A 61 -15.97 6.55 -2.42
C GLY A 61 -14.87 6.30 -1.38
N ALA A 62 -15.25 6.17 -0.09
CA ALA A 62 -14.28 5.92 0.97
C ALA A 62 -13.57 4.57 0.76
N LEU A 63 -12.24 4.59 0.87
CA LEU A 63 -11.43 3.38 0.68
C LEU A 63 -11.73 2.35 1.79
N PRO A 64 -12.11 1.10 1.45
CA PRO A 64 -12.28 0.06 2.46
C PRO A 64 -10.94 -0.52 2.89
N ARG A 65 -10.92 -1.24 4.01
CA ARG A 65 -9.78 -2.04 4.47
C ARG A 65 -9.54 -3.26 3.56
N ALA A 66 -10.62 -3.91 3.18
CA ALA A 66 -10.60 -5.09 2.33
C ALA A 66 -11.91 -5.20 1.53
N LEU A 67 -11.93 -6.11 0.58
CA LEU A 67 -13.13 -6.61 -0.08
C LEU A 67 -13.35 -8.06 0.33
N GLY A 68 -14.60 -8.44 0.61
CA GLY A 68 -14.99 -9.84 0.77
C GLY A 68 -14.85 -10.63 -0.54
N ALA A 69 -15.04 -11.94 -0.47
CA ALA A 69 -15.04 -12.81 -1.66
C ALA A 69 -16.12 -12.41 -2.70
N ASP A 70 -17.22 -11.85 -2.22
CA ASP A 70 -18.34 -11.29 -3.00
C ASP A 70 -18.07 -9.87 -3.52
N GLY A 71 -16.93 -9.27 -3.17
CA GLY A 71 -16.57 -7.91 -3.52
C GLY A 71 -17.18 -6.84 -2.61
N VAL A 72 -17.89 -7.22 -1.56
CA VAL A 72 -18.46 -6.28 -0.59
C VAL A 72 -17.35 -5.61 0.23
N PRO A 73 -17.40 -4.27 0.41
CA PRO A 73 -16.43 -3.55 1.24
C PRO A 73 -16.46 -3.99 2.71
N LEU A 74 -15.29 -4.23 3.29
CA LEU A 74 -15.09 -4.64 4.68
C LEU A 74 -14.23 -3.62 5.42
N GLY A 75 -14.79 -2.99 6.44
CA GLY A 75 -14.13 -2.02 7.29
C GLY A 75 -13.67 -0.75 6.57
N ALA A 76 -13.31 0.28 7.33
CA ALA A 76 -12.73 1.50 6.79
C ALA A 76 -11.24 1.33 6.52
N GLY A 77 -10.74 1.92 5.43
CA GLY A 77 -9.33 1.94 5.08
C GLY A 77 -8.48 2.67 6.12
N LEU A 78 -7.35 2.09 6.47
CA LEU A 78 -6.36 2.63 7.38
C LEU A 78 -5.22 3.32 6.59
N LEU A 79 -4.31 3.98 7.30
CA LEU A 79 -3.15 4.64 6.70
C LEU A 79 -2.41 3.75 5.71
N GLU A 80 -2.20 2.48 6.07
CA GLU A 80 -1.47 1.55 5.19
C GLU A 80 -2.22 1.28 3.88
N ASP A 81 -3.55 1.24 3.89
CA ASP A 81 -4.33 1.01 2.68
C ASP A 81 -4.18 2.17 1.71
N TYR A 82 -4.30 3.40 2.19
CA TYR A 82 -4.08 4.60 1.38
C TYR A 82 -2.65 4.71 0.89
N ALA A 83 -1.66 4.56 1.78
CA ALA A 83 -0.26 4.80 1.46
C ALA A 83 0.32 3.75 0.50
N LEU A 84 0.05 2.46 0.77
CA LEU A 84 0.61 1.38 -0.05
C LEU A 84 -0.12 1.27 -1.40
N LEU A 85 -1.43 1.53 -1.44
CA LEU A 85 -2.15 1.61 -2.71
C LEU A 85 -1.68 2.80 -3.54
N ALA A 86 -1.51 3.98 -2.92
CA ALA A 86 -0.96 5.16 -3.60
C ALA A 86 0.43 4.88 -4.19
N ALA A 87 1.31 4.22 -3.44
CA ALA A 87 2.62 3.82 -3.92
C ALA A 87 2.55 2.82 -5.08
N GLY A 88 1.65 1.84 -5.02
CA GLY A 88 1.40 0.90 -6.09
C GLY A 88 0.94 1.59 -7.37
N PHE A 89 -0.02 2.52 -7.28
CA PHE A 89 -0.46 3.30 -8.44
C PHE A 89 0.63 4.21 -9.02
N ALA A 90 1.49 4.83 -8.19
CA ALA A 90 2.59 5.63 -8.70
C ALA A 90 3.57 4.78 -9.53
N GLN A 91 3.95 3.59 -9.01
CA GLN A 91 4.82 2.66 -9.71
C GLN A 91 4.16 2.11 -10.99
N TRP A 92 2.85 1.84 -10.95
CA TRP A 92 2.11 1.40 -12.13
C TRP A 92 1.97 2.50 -13.18
N ALA A 93 1.81 3.75 -12.76
CA ALA A 93 1.81 4.89 -13.68
C ALA A 93 3.11 4.96 -14.49
N ASP A 94 4.26 4.76 -13.83
CA ASP A 94 5.56 4.73 -14.49
C ASP A 94 5.69 3.56 -15.48
N ALA A 95 5.29 2.35 -15.06
CA ALA A 95 5.39 1.16 -15.88
C ALA A 95 4.43 1.13 -17.08
N SER A 96 3.24 1.71 -16.92
CA SER A 96 2.19 1.72 -17.96
C SER A 96 2.19 2.97 -18.83
N GLY A 97 2.87 4.05 -18.41
CA GLY A 97 2.83 5.35 -19.07
C GLY A 97 1.48 6.06 -18.96
N GLN A 98 0.57 5.63 -18.06
CA GLN A 98 -0.78 6.17 -17.96
C GLN A 98 -0.93 7.18 -16.82
N PRO A 99 -1.07 8.50 -17.11
CA PRO A 99 -1.12 9.54 -16.07
C PRO A 99 -2.32 9.42 -15.11
N ARG A 100 -3.38 8.71 -15.51
CA ARG A 100 -4.56 8.52 -14.65
C ARG A 100 -4.21 7.83 -13.31
N TYR A 101 -3.27 6.90 -13.32
CA TYR A 101 -2.85 6.21 -12.10
C TYR A 101 -2.01 7.09 -11.19
N LEU A 102 -1.23 8.02 -11.77
CA LEU A 102 -0.51 9.01 -10.96
C LEU A 102 -1.49 9.99 -10.26
N ARG A 103 -2.57 10.38 -10.95
CA ARG A 103 -3.63 11.17 -10.32
C ARG A 103 -4.33 10.43 -9.18
N LEU A 104 -4.63 9.14 -9.34
CA LEU A 104 -5.18 8.30 -8.25
C LEU A 104 -4.20 8.19 -7.08
N SER A 105 -2.92 7.96 -7.35
CA SER A 105 -1.87 7.93 -6.34
C SER A 105 -1.85 9.21 -5.52
N ARG A 106 -1.87 10.37 -6.19
CA ARG A 106 -1.85 11.68 -5.52
C ARG A 106 -3.10 11.92 -4.67
N ALA A 107 -4.27 11.58 -5.19
CA ALA A 107 -5.54 11.72 -4.46
C ALA A 107 -5.58 10.86 -3.20
N LEU A 108 -5.10 9.62 -3.28
CA LEU A 108 -5.01 8.71 -2.13
C LEU A 108 -4.01 9.22 -1.09
N ALA A 109 -2.83 9.65 -1.51
CA ALA A 109 -1.83 10.22 -0.62
C ALA A 109 -2.33 11.50 0.06
N ASP A 110 -3.07 12.36 -0.65
CA ASP A 110 -3.68 13.56 -0.11
C ASP A 110 -4.81 13.22 0.89
N SER A 111 -5.61 12.19 0.62
CA SER A 111 -6.64 11.69 1.53
C SER A 111 -6.03 11.12 2.80
N ALA A 112 -4.95 10.34 2.70
CA ALA A 112 -4.21 9.84 3.85
C ALA A 112 -3.72 10.98 4.75
N TRP A 113 -3.24 12.07 4.15
CA TRP A 113 -2.76 13.23 4.88
C TRP A 113 -3.90 13.99 5.59
N ARG A 114 -5.03 14.22 4.89
CA ARG A 114 -6.18 14.97 5.44
C ARG A 114 -6.91 14.25 6.55
N ALA A 115 -7.04 12.95 6.45
CA ALA A 115 -7.77 12.15 7.44
C ALA A 115 -7.08 12.09 8.81
N GLY A 116 -5.87 12.65 8.95
CA GLY A 116 -5.10 12.55 10.19
C GLY A 116 -4.79 11.09 10.57
N THR A 117 -4.87 10.20 9.60
CA THR A 117 -4.80 8.74 9.74
C THR A 117 -3.36 8.26 9.94
N TYR A 118 -2.59 8.99 10.73
CA TYR A 118 -1.28 8.51 11.18
C TYR A 118 -1.39 7.38 12.21
N THR A 119 -2.60 6.91 12.48
CA THR A 119 -2.90 5.91 13.49
C THR A 119 -3.59 4.71 12.87
N LEU A 120 -3.34 3.53 13.43
CA LEU A 120 -4.06 2.30 13.10
C LEU A 120 -5.55 2.37 13.52
N LEU A 121 -5.90 3.33 14.39
CA LEU A 121 -7.25 3.52 14.91
C LEU A 121 -7.68 4.98 14.72
N PRO A 122 -8.87 5.25 14.16
CA PRO A 122 -9.35 6.59 13.81
C PRO A 122 -9.40 7.55 15.00
N ASP A 123 -9.62 7.04 16.22
CA ASP A 123 -9.86 7.83 17.42
C ASP A 123 -8.61 8.10 18.28
N ILE A 124 -7.46 7.55 17.89
CA ILE A 124 -6.21 7.76 18.63
C ILE A 124 -5.40 8.85 17.94
N ARG A 125 -5.48 10.08 18.45
CA ARG A 125 -4.54 11.16 18.09
C ARG A 125 -3.15 10.77 18.56
N SER A 126 -2.36 10.21 17.69
CA SER A 126 -1.01 9.83 18.05
C SER A 126 0.00 10.24 16.98
N VAL A 127 1.23 10.33 17.40
CA VAL A 127 2.46 10.42 16.63
C VAL A 127 2.43 9.43 15.44
N PRO A 128 3.02 9.77 14.28
CA PRO A 128 3.12 8.85 13.15
C PRO A 128 3.51 7.45 13.60
N VAL A 129 2.67 6.45 13.26
CA VAL A 129 2.96 5.06 13.57
C VAL A 129 3.97 4.56 12.57
N PHE A 130 5.18 4.24 13.05
CA PHE A 130 6.20 3.59 12.28
C PHE A 130 6.06 2.08 12.49
N GLU A 131 5.80 1.38 11.41
CA GLU A 131 5.62 -0.06 11.42
C GLU A 131 6.94 -0.79 11.67
N ALA A 132 6.84 -2.02 12.18
CA ALA A 132 8.01 -2.87 12.43
C ALA A 132 8.81 -3.16 11.13
N ALA A 133 10.09 -3.42 11.28
CA ALA A 133 11.05 -3.59 10.18
C ALA A 133 10.68 -4.66 9.14
N HIS A 134 9.88 -5.66 9.53
CA HIS A 134 9.46 -6.77 8.68
C HIS A 134 8.22 -6.48 7.82
N GLN A 135 7.62 -5.28 7.95
CA GLN A 135 6.47 -4.85 7.17
C GLN A 135 6.81 -3.67 6.25
N ALA A 136 6.05 -3.54 5.16
CA ALA A 136 6.18 -2.37 4.29
C ALA A 136 5.66 -1.13 5.03
N SER A 137 6.55 -0.16 5.28
CA SER A 137 6.20 1.04 6.04
C SER A 137 5.31 1.99 5.24
N SER A 138 4.12 2.26 5.76
CA SER A 138 3.15 3.21 5.19
C SER A 138 3.68 4.63 5.23
N THR A 139 4.34 5.01 6.33
CA THR A 139 4.92 6.35 6.47
C THR A 139 6.11 6.56 5.54
N ALA A 140 6.94 5.53 5.31
CA ALA A 140 8.01 5.56 4.31
C ALA A 140 7.45 5.68 2.88
N ALA A 141 6.36 4.96 2.57
CA ALA A 141 5.68 5.07 1.27
C ALA A 141 5.15 6.50 1.04
N LEU A 142 4.48 7.09 2.05
CA LEU A 142 4.02 8.48 1.98
C LEU A 142 5.16 9.49 1.86
N ALA A 143 6.27 9.30 2.56
CA ALA A 143 7.43 10.18 2.46
C ALA A 143 8.02 10.18 1.04
N ARG A 144 8.15 8.99 0.42
CA ARG A 144 8.60 8.87 -0.98
C ARG A 144 7.64 9.54 -1.96
N LEU A 145 6.33 9.35 -1.79
CA LEU A 145 5.31 10.01 -2.61
C LEU A 145 5.34 11.53 -2.42
N ALA A 146 5.48 12.00 -1.18
CA ALA A 146 5.56 13.42 -0.89
C ALA A 146 6.79 14.07 -1.57
N ARG A 147 7.97 13.42 -1.55
CA ARG A 147 9.14 13.88 -2.31
C ARG A 147 8.86 13.90 -3.81
N ARG A 148 8.23 12.86 -4.34
CA ARG A 148 7.90 12.79 -5.77
C ARG A 148 7.02 13.96 -6.21
N PHE A 149 6.01 14.34 -5.40
CA PHE A 149 5.09 15.41 -5.73
C PHE A 149 5.57 16.80 -5.33
N ALA A 150 6.69 16.92 -4.61
CA ALA A 150 7.24 18.19 -4.12
C ALA A 150 7.59 19.18 -5.25
N ASN A 151 8.01 18.68 -6.42
CA ASN A 151 8.34 19.52 -7.56
C ASN A 151 7.10 20.16 -8.21
N GLU A 152 5.90 19.61 -7.96
CA GLU A 152 4.65 20.10 -8.51
C GLU A 152 3.90 21.03 -7.54
N ASP A 153 4.13 20.86 -6.23
CA ASP A 153 3.40 21.58 -5.18
C ASP A 153 4.22 21.62 -3.89
N ALA A 154 4.57 22.84 -3.44
CA ALA A 154 5.40 23.05 -2.25
C ALA A 154 4.84 22.44 -0.96
N ARG A 155 3.51 22.25 -0.86
CA ARG A 155 2.89 21.59 0.28
C ARG A 155 3.39 20.15 0.43
N TRP A 156 3.67 19.46 -0.66
CA TRP A 156 4.24 18.10 -0.60
C TRP A 156 5.68 18.10 -0.09
N GLY A 157 6.46 19.13 -0.39
CA GLY A 157 7.80 19.30 0.19
C GLY A 157 7.76 19.45 1.71
N GLN A 158 6.83 20.24 2.25
CA GLN A 158 6.62 20.38 3.69
C GLN A 158 6.16 19.06 4.34
N ARG A 159 5.27 18.32 3.68
CA ARG A 159 4.81 16.99 4.13
C ARG A 159 5.96 15.99 4.19
N ALA A 160 6.83 15.96 3.16
CA ALA A 160 8.02 15.11 3.12
C ALA A 160 8.94 15.43 4.30
N GLN A 161 9.28 16.69 4.52
CA GLN A 161 10.13 17.12 5.63
C GLN A 161 9.54 16.76 7.00
N THR A 162 8.21 16.83 7.15
CA THR A 162 7.53 16.45 8.40
C THR A 162 7.69 14.97 8.69
N LEU A 163 7.45 14.11 7.69
CA LEU A 163 7.60 12.67 7.82
C LEU A 163 9.06 12.26 8.04
N GLU A 164 10.00 12.91 7.35
CA GLU A 164 11.43 12.64 7.49
C GLU A 164 11.97 13.03 8.87
N ARG A 165 11.55 14.17 9.40
CA ARG A 165 11.93 14.57 10.77
C ARG A 165 11.40 13.58 11.81
N ALA A 166 10.14 13.17 11.69
CA ALA A 166 9.56 12.17 12.59
C ALA A 166 10.25 10.81 12.47
N ALA A 167 10.60 10.38 11.26
CA ALA A 167 11.34 9.14 11.02
C ALA A 167 12.77 9.20 11.62
N ARG A 168 13.48 10.33 11.46
CA ARG A 168 14.86 10.49 11.95
C ARG A 168 14.95 10.28 13.46
N VAL A 169 14.04 10.87 14.25
CA VAL A 169 14.01 10.67 15.70
C VAL A 169 13.90 9.19 16.09
N ARG A 170 13.15 8.40 15.31
CA ARG A 170 13.01 6.97 15.58
C ARG A 170 14.15 6.13 15.04
N ILE A 171 14.74 6.52 13.90
CA ILE A 171 15.93 5.87 13.36
C ILE A 171 17.09 5.97 14.35
N ASP A 172 17.26 7.13 14.98
CA ASP A 172 18.31 7.34 16.00
C ASP A 172 18.10 6.44 17.22
N ALA A 173 16.82 6.13 17.58
CA ALA A 173 16.50 5.26 18.71
C ALA A 173 16.54 3.75 18.37
N ALA A 174 16.16 3.36 17.16
CA ALA A 174 16.04 1.98 16.71
C ALA A 174 16.31 1.86 15.19
N PRO A 175 17.55 1.95 14.74
CA PRO A 175 17.89 2.08 13.31
C PRO A 175 17.50 0.87 12.48
N LEU A 176 17.50 -0.34 13.04
CA LEU A 176 17.15 -1.56 12.31
C LEU A 176 15.63 -1.70 12.06
N ASP A 177 14.80 -1.04 12.87
CA ASP A 177 13.34 -1.14 12.75
C ASP A 177 12.78 -0.27 11.62
N LEU A 178 13.59 0.65 11.08
CA LEU A 178 13.14 1.66 10.14
C LEU A 178 13.92 1.68 8.81
N LEU A 179 14.49 0.54 8.41
CA LEU A 179 15.26 0.41 7.16
C LEU A 179 14.50 0.88 5.92
N GLY A 180 13.17 0.78 5.91
CA GLY A 180 12.32 1.26 4.82
C GLY A 180 12.36 2.78 4.59
N HIS A 181 12.82 3.57 5.57
CA HIS A 181 12.98 5.02 5.48
C HIS A 181 14.36 5.46 4.97
N LEU A 182 15.34 4.56 4.95
CA LEU A 182 16.73 4.86 4.56
C LEU A 182 16.97 4.80 3.04
N ARG A 183 15.97 4.44 2.23
CA ARG A 183 16.06 4.29 0.76
C ARG A 183 15.32 5.38 0.03
#